data_f1c13d543335bdd50b5fe956102f0e01
#
_entry.id   f1c13d543335bdd50b5fe956102f0e01
#
_cell.length_a   1.000
_cell.length_b   1.000
_cell.length_c   1.000
_cell.angle_alpha   90.00
_cell.angle_beta   90.00
_cell.angle_gamma   90.00
#
_symmetry.space_group_name_H-M   'P 1'
#
loop_
_entity.id
_entity.type
_entity.pdbx_description
1 polymer ?
#
loop_
_entity_poly.entity_id
_entity_poly.type
_entity_poly.pdbx_seq_one_letter_code
_entity_poly.pdbx_strand_id
1 'polypeptide(L)'
;YGSRQNKSAIDHAINKVLTYDISRQTHENLVLIENDAVSCYDRIVLLAAYCTMLNFGVTKEEARCLISTLGLLHHTSRTAKGDSFQKYGGHTWVRLPHGIGQGNGAGPPIWACVSSPLFDALRHDGYGSTFQSPVTLLLLNITGFSFVDDADLIQSMGDLESEDDLFIRAQAQLIVWEQLLRTTGGAIDPNK
;
A
#
# COMPACT_ATOMS: atom_id res chain seq x y z
N TYR A 1 3.00 -8.32 -1.98
CA TYR A 1 2.94 -9.81 -2.06
C TYR A 1 1.51 -10.31 -2.08
N GLY A 2 0.62 -9.76 -1.32
CA GLY A 2 -0.81 -10.09 -1.36
C GLY A 2 -1.40 -9.88 -2.75
N SER A 3 -2.30 -10.73 -3.17
CA SER A 3 -2.98 -10.69 -4.48
C SER A 3 -2.10 -10.92 -5.72
N ARG A 4 -0.87 -11.32 -5.55
CA ARG A 4 0.00 -11.74 -6.65
C ARG A 4 0.02 -13.26 -6.79
N GLN A 5 -0.12 -13.73 -8.03
CA GLN A 5 -0.02 -15.16 -8.33
C GLN A 5 1.34 -15.72 -7.87
N ASN A 6 1.33 -16.89 -7.23
CA ASN A 6 2.52 -17.56 -6.71
C ASN A 6 3.31 -16.75 -5.66
N LYS A 7 2.66 -15.85 -4.94
CA LYS A 7 3.21 -15.11 -3.80
C LYS A 7 2.38 -15.36 -2.54
N SER A 8 3.05 -15.42 -1.41
CA SER A 8 2.45 -15.73 -0.11
C SER A 8 2.94 -14.77 0.98
N ALA A 9 2.32 -14.83 2.14
CA ALA A 9 2.80 -14.13 3.33
C ALA A 9 4.20 -14.60 3.75
N ILE A 10 4.52 -15.89 3.49
CA ILE A 10 5.85 -16.44 3.78
C ILE A 10 6.91 -15.77 2.90
N ASP A 11 6.64 -15.55 1.60
CA ASP A 11 7.57 -14.85 0.72
C ASP A 11 7.83 -13.41 1.20
N HIS A 12 6.79 -12.74 1.69
CA HIS A 12 6.90 -11.41 2.29
C HIS A 12 7.80 -11.45 3.54
N ALA A 13 7.51 -12.34 4.47
CA ALA A 13 8.29 -12.50 5.70
C ALA A 13 9.76 -12.85 5.43
N ILE A 14 10.02 -13.79 4.50
CA ILE A 14 11.38 -14.16 4.12
C ILE A 14 12.14 -12.97 3.55
N ASN A 15 11.53 -12.17 2.67
CA ASN A 15 12.21 -11.01 2.10
C ASN A 15 12.52 -9.94 3.16
N LYS A 16 11.63 -9.74 4.15
CA LYS A 16 11.94 -8.87 5.31
C LYS A 16 13.16 -9.40 6.09
N VAL A 17 13.15 -10.69 6.44
CA VAL A 17 14.26 -11.32 7.18
C VAL A 17 15.57 -11.23 6.39
N LEU A 18 15.55 -11.54 5.09
CA LEU A 18 16.75 -11.43 4.25
C LEU A 18 17.28 -10.00 4.18
N THR A 19 16.41 -9.00 4.15
CA THR A 19 16.82 -7.59 4.16
C THR A 19 17.54 -7.25 5.47
N TYR A 20 17.03 -7.70 6.62
CA TYR A 20 17.72 -7.54 7.90
C TYR A 20 19.07 -8.28 7.95
N ASP A 21 19.12 -9.50 7.42
CA ASP A 21 20.36 -10.27 7.43
C ASP A 21 21.42 -9.62 6.52
N ILE A 22 21.03 -9.07 5.39
CA ILE A 22 21.94 -8.31 4.51
C ILE A 22 22.47 -7.09 5.26
N SER A 23 21.61 -6.27 5.84
CA SER A 23 21.98 -5.07 6.61
C SER A 23 22.98 -5.43 7.74
N ARG A 24 22.71 -6.51 8.48
CA ARG A 24 23.62 -7.00 9.52
C ARG A 24 25.00 -7.45 8.98
N GLN A 25 25.02 -8.12 7.84
CA GLN A 25 26.25 -8.61 7.22
C GLN A 25 27.08 -7.50 6.59
N THR A 26 26.41 -6.49 6.04
CA THR A 26 27.07 -5.31 5.45
C THR A 26 27.40 -4.23 6.48
N HIS A 27 26.97 -4.39 7.73
CA HIS A 27 27.09 -3.39 8.81
C HIS A 27 26.42 -2.05 8.45
N GLU A 28 25.39 -2.08 7.63
CA GLU A 28 24.59 -0.91 7.30
C GLU A 28 23.46 -0.73 8.30
N ASN A 29 23.31 0.50 8.83
CA ASN A 29 22.17 0.82 9.69
C ASN A 29 20.90 0.93 8.86
N LEU A 30 19.85 0.24 9.29
CA LEU A 30 18.56 0.14 8.62
C LEU A 30 17.44 0.49 9.61
N VAL A 31 16.50 1.29 9.16
CA VAL A 31 15.21 1.52 9.85
C VAL A 31 14.10 0.86 9.05
N LEU A 32 13.28 0.07 9.72
CA LEU A 32 12.01 -0.43 9.21
C LEU A 32 10.88 0.31 9.92
N ILE A 33 9.94 0.85 9.16
CA ILE A 33 8.76 1.53 9.65
C ILE A 33 7.55 0.66 9.32
N GLU A 34 7.03 -0.01 10.33
CA GLU A 34 5.77 -0.76 10.20
C GLU A 34 4.61 0.22 10.35
N ASN A 35 3.69 0.21 9.40
CA ASN A 35 2.51 1.05 9.45
C ASN A 35 1.29 0.29 8.94
N ASP A 36 0.12 0.67 9.46
CA ASP A 36 -1.17 0.10 9.11
C ASP A 36 -2.09 1.20 8.56
N ALA A 37 -2.76 0.90 7.45
CA ALA A 37 -3.70 1.82 6.85
C ALA A 37 -5.09 1.66 7.47
N VAL A 38 -5.63 2.74 8.03
CA VAL A 38 -6.97 2.75 8.64
C VAL A 38 -8.03 2.40 7.61
N SER A 39 -8.73 1.28 7.84
CA SER A 39 -9.86 0.85 6.99
C SER A 39 -9.51 0.91 5.50
N CYS A 40 -8.34 0.40 5.15
CA CYS A 40 -7.68 0.57 3.85
C CYS A 40 -8.68 0.51 2.67
N TYR A 41 -9.41 -0.60 2.54
CA TYR A 41 -10.32 -0.81 1.41
C TYR A 41 -11.55 0.11 1.43
N ASP A 42 -12.03 0.48 2.61
CA ASP A 42 -13.22 1.30 2.77
C ASP A 42 -12.96 2.79 2.49
N ARG A 43 -11.69 3.15 2.37
CA ARG A 43 -11.26 4.55 2.16
C ARG A 43 -10.79 4.85 0.74
N ILE A 44 -10.53 3.83 -0.08
CA ILE A 44 -10.04 4.04 -1.44
C ILE A 44 -11.05 4.85 -2.26
N VAL A 45 -10.60 5.96 -2.83
CA VAL A 45 -11.37 6.73 -3.79
C VAL A 45 -11.46 5.96 -5.10
N LEU A 46 -12.67 5.60 -5.52
CA LEU A 46 -12.88 4.75 -6.72
C LEU A 46 -12.29 5.37 -7.99
N LEU A 47 -12.24 6.70 -8.09
CA LEU A 47 -11.59 7.37 -9.22
C LEU A 47 -10.07 7.13 -9.24
N ALA A 48 -9.40 7.16 -8.08
CA ALA A 48 -7.98 6.82 -7.99
C ALA A 48 -7.75 5.37 -8.43
N ALA A 49 -8.57 4.45 -7.93
CA ALA A 49 -8.53 3.05 -8.36
C ALA A 49 -8.73 2.89 -9.86
N TYR A 50 -9.69 3.60 -10.44
CA TYR A 50 -9.93 3.59 -11.89
C TYR A 50 -8.69 4.04 -12.68
N CYS A 51 -8.11 5.18 -12.31
CA CYS A 51 -6.94 5.72 -12.99
C CYS A 51 -5.73 4.79 -12.91
N THR A 52 -5.47 4.22 -11.73
CA THR A 52 -4.35 3.28 -11.54
C THR A 52 -4.55 1.99 -12.31
N MET A 53 -5.76 1.43 -12.35
CA MET A 53 -6.07 0.26 -13.18
C MET A 53 -5.79 0.49 -14.66
N LEU A 54 -6.16 1.65 -15.21
CA LEU A 54 -5.84 2.02 -16.58
C LEU A 54 -4.30 2.10 -16.80
N ASN A 55 -3.57 2.65 -15.84
CA ASN A 55 -2.12 2.72 -15.90
C ASN A 55 -1.45 1.33 -15.90
N PHE A 56 -2.07 0.33 -15.27
CA PHE A 56 -1.64 -1.06 -15.30
C PHE A 56 -2.14 -1.86 -16.53
N GLY A 57 -2.78 -1.18 -17.50
CA GLY A 57 -3.19 -1.79 -18.76
C GLY A 57 -4.56 -2.48 -18.72
N VAL A 58 -5.34 -2.31 -17.66
CA VAL A 58 -6.74 -2.75 -17.66
C VAL A 58 -7.52 -1.90 -18.68
N THR A 59 -8.33 -2.54 -19.51
CA THR A 59 -9.10 -1.80 -20.51
C THR A 59 -10.10 -0.86 -19.86
N LYS A 60 -10.43 0.22 -20.57
CA LYS A 60 -11.36 1.24 -20.08
C LYS A 60 -12.73 0.66 -19.74
N GLU A 61 -13.19 -0.26 -20.56
CA GLU A 61 -14.48 -0.94 -20.42
C GLU A 61 -14.51 -1.81 -19.15
N GLU A 62 -13.47 -2.61 -18.94
CA GLU A 62 -13.35 -3.49 -17.78
C GLU A 62 -13.21 -2.69 -16.48
N ALA A 63 -12.36 -1.67 -16.48
CA ALA A 63 -12.20 -0.78 -15.34
C ALA A 63 -13.51 -0.06 -15.00
N ARG A 64 -14.24 0.45 -16.01
CA ARG A 64 -15.55 1.09 -15.78
C ARG A 64 -16.58 0.11 -15.25
N CYS A 65 -16.63 -1.10 -15.79
CA CYS A 65 -17.54 -2.15 -15.32
C CYS A 65 -17.33 -2.43 -13.83
N LEU A 66 -16.07 -2.67 -13.42
CA LEU A 66 -15.74 -2.97 -12.03
C LEU A 66 -16.08 -1.79 -11.10
N ILE A 67 -15.61 -0.58 -11.44
CA ILE A 67 -15.84 0.62 -10.61
C ILE A 67 -17.33 0.97 -10.53
N SER A 68 -18.08 0.84 -11.62
CA SER A 68 -19.52 1.07 -11.60
C SER A 68 -20.24 0.04 -10.72
N THR A 69 -19.84 -1.22 -10.78
CA THR A 69 -20.40 -2.28 -9.93
C THR A 69 -20.15 -1.95 -8.46
N LEU A 70 -18.93 -1.58 -8.09
CA LEU A 70 -18.59 -1.19 -6.72
C LEU A 70 -19.39 0.04 -6.26
N GLY A 71 -19.49 1.06 -7.11
CA GLY A 71 -20.24 2.28 -6.80
C GLY A 71 -21.76 2.06 -6.62
N LEU A 72 -22.32 1.03 -7.22
CA LEU A 72 -23.74 0.69 -7.14
C LEU A 72 -24.08 -0.28 -6.01
N LEU A 73 -23.08 -0.79 -5.27
CA LEU A 73 -23.33 -1.71 -4.17
C LEU A 73 -24.20 -1.08 -3.08
N HIS A 74 -25.12 -1.86 -2.59
CA HIS A 74 -25.94 -1.52 -1.43
C HIS A 74 -25.61 -2.48 -0.28
N HIS A 75 -25.46 -1.93 0.89
CA HIS A 75 -25.08 -2.67 2.10
C HIS A 75 -26.26 -2.69 3.08
N THR A 76 -26.32 -3.74 3.85
CA THR A 76 -27.22 -3.89 5.00
C THR A 76 -26.40 -4.11 6.26
N SER A 77 -26.80 -3.55 7.36
CA SER A 77 -26.20 -3.87 8.67
C SER A 77 -26.77 -5.19 9.17
N ARG A 78 -25.90 -6.15 9.46
CA ARG A 78 -26.29 -7.43 10.08
C ARG A 78 -26.00 -7.41 11.56
N THR A 79 -26.99 -7.74 12.36
CA THR A 79 -26.91 -7.85 13.82
C THR A 79 -27.39 -9.22 14.28
N ALA A 80 -27.23 -9.54 15.55
CA ALA A 80 -27.81 -10.75 16.15
C ALA A 80 -29.35 -10.84 16.01
N LYS A 81 -30.02 -9.72 15.73
CA LYS A 81 -31.48 -9.63 15.54
C LYS A 81 -31.90 -9.68 14.07
N GLY A 82 -30.96 -9.85 13.15
CA GLY A 82 -31.21 -9.90 11.70
C GLY A 82 -30.62 -8.73 10.92
N ASP A 83 -30.98 -8.62 9.67
CA ASP A 83 -30.53 -7.60 8.75
C ASP A 83 -31.38 -6.31 8.85
N SER A 84 -30.75 -5.16 8.66
CA SER A 84 -31.45 -3.88 8.66
C SER A 84 -32.41 -3.77 7.48
N PHE A 85 -33.59 -3.15 7.72
CA PHE A 85 -34.53 -2.82 6.66
C PHE A 85 -33.96 -1.74 5.71
N GLN A 86 -33.23 -0.79 6.27
CA GLN A 86 -32.61 0.27 5.48
C GLN A 86 -31.30 -0.23 4.88
N LYS A 87 -31.17 0.04 3.58
CA LYS A 87 -29.92 -0.16 2.83
C LYS A 87 -29.17 1.16 2.75
N TYR A 88 -27.86 1.10 2.82
CA TYR A 88 -26.97 2.23 2.60
C TYR A 88 -25.99 1.91 1.47
N GLY A 89 -25.40 2.92 0.87
CA GLY A 89 -24.55 2.78 -0.31
C GLY A 89 -25.26 3.23 -1.59
N GLY A 90 -24.73 2.80 -2.73
CA GLY A 90 -25.04 3.39 -4.00
C GLY A 90 -24.49 4.83 -4.09
N HIS A 91 -24.12 5.30 -5.26
CA HIS A 91 -23.66 6.67 -5.40
C HIS A 91 -24.82 7.60 -5.80
N THR A 92 -24.79 8.78 -5.23
CA THR A 92 -25.59 9.91 -5.71
C THR A 92 -24.63 11.05 -6.06
N TRP A 93 -25.10 12.05 -6.79
CA TRP A 93 -24.32 13.27 -7.07
C TRP A 93 -23.84 13.99 -5.79
N VAL A 94 -24.50 13.74 -4.66
CA VAL A 94 -24.18 14.32 -3.35
C VAL A 94 -23.18 13.46 -2.57
N ARG A 95 -23.10 12.15 -2.88
CA ARG A 95 -22.18 11.20 -2.26
C ARG A 95 -21.45 10.44 -3.35
N LEU A 96 -20.21 10.83 -3.58
CA LEU A 96 -19.32 10.06 -4.45
C LEU A 96 -19.08 8.68 -3.84
N PRO A 97 -18.98 7.64 -4.68
CA PRO A 97 -18.63 6.31 -4.23
C PRO A 97 -17.28 6.34 -3.51
N HIS A 98 -17.22 5.74 -2.33
CA HIS A 98 -16.01 5.68 -1.53
C HIS A 98 -15.85 4.27 -1.01
N GLY A 99 -14.63 3.74 -1.14
CA GLY A 99 -14.30 2.41 -0.68
C GLY A 99 -14.70 1.27 -1.61
N ILE A 100 -14.04 0.15 -1.41
CA ILE A 100 -14.26 -1.09 -2.17
C ILE A 100 -15.10 -2.06 -1.34
N GLY A 101 -15.18 -1.85 -0.04
CA GLY A 101 -15.80 -2.73 0.94
C GLY A 101 -14.85 -3.81 1.44
N GLN A 102 -14.62 -3.81 2.74
CA GLN A 102 -13.81 -4.83 3.40
C GLN A 102 -14.47 -6.20 3.25
N GLY A 103 -13.68 -7.22 2.91
CA GLY A 103 -14.17 -8.58 2.60
C GLY A 103 -14.59 -8.78 1.15
N ASN A 104 -14.55 -7.76 0.30
CA ASN A 104 -14.75 -7.91 -1.14
C ASN A 104 -13.48 -8.50 -1.78
N GLY A 105 -13.65 -9.54 -2.60
CA GLY A 105 -12.53 -10.18 -3.32
C GLY A 105 -11.77 -9.25 -4.28
N ALA A 106 -12.38 -8.13 -4.70
CA ALA A 106 -11.71 -7.11 -5.52
C ALA A 106 -10.81 -6.17 -4.69
N GLY A 107 -10.95 -6.12 -3.36
CA GLY A 107 -10.18 -5.23 -2.47
C GLY A 107 -8.67 -5.38 -2.65
N PRO A 108 -8.09 -6.54 -2.36
CA PRO A 108 -6.66 -6.74 -2.43
C PRO A 108 -6.02 -6.44 -3.81
N PRO A 109 -6.56 -6.89 -4.96
CA PRO A 109 -5.97 -6.56 -6.25
C PRO A 109 -6.08 -5.07 -6.61
N ILE A 110 -7.19 -4.41 -6.26
CA ILE A 110 -7.31 -2.95 -6.48
C ILE A 110 -6.33 -2.20 -5.59
N TRP A 111 -6.18 -2.60 -4.34
CA TRP A 111 -5.18 -1.99 -3.46
C TRP A 111 -3.75 -2.17 -4.00
N ALA A 112 -3.41 -3.33 -4.52
CA ALA A 112 -2.12 -3.55 -5.18
C ALA A 112 -1.89 -2.57 -6.35
N CYS A 113 -2.92 -2.29 -7.15
CA CYS A 113 -2.86 -1.28 -8.20
C CYS A 113 -2.71 0.15 -7.64
N VAL A 114 -3.40 0.47 -6.56
CA VAL A 114 -3.38 1.82 -5.96
C VAL A 114 -2.09 2.09 -5.22
N SER A 115 -1.59 1.11 -4.45
CA SER A 115 -0.38 1.28 -3.62
C SER A 115 0.93 1.25 -4.43
N SER A 116 0.97 0.54 -5.56
CA SER A 116 2.21 0.43 -6.35
C SER A 116 2.77 1.78 -6.81
N PRO A 117 1.97 2.71 -7.39
CA PRO A 117 2.46 4.05 -7.74
C PRO A 117 2.93 4.86 -6.53
N LEU A 118 2.40 4.61 -5.33
CA LEU A 118 2.84 5.30 -4.11
C LEU A 118 4.26 4.87 -3.74
N PHE A 119 4.57 3.57 -3.82
CA PHE A 119 5.94 3.07 -3.63
C PHE A 119 6.88 3.56 -4.73
N ASP A 120 6.40 3.67 -5.98
CA ASP A 120 7.21 4.19 -7.08
C ASP A 120 7.52 5.68 -6.89
N ALA A 121 6.58 6.47 -6.36
CA ALA A 121 6.81 7.87 -6.01
C ALA A 121 7.88 8.01 -4.91
N LEU A 122 7.79 7.22 -3.83
CA LEU A 122 8.82 7.22 -2.78
C LEU A 122 10.20 6.85 -3.35
N ARG A 123 10.26 5.85 -4.23
CA ARG A 123 11.52 5.44 -4.90
C ARG A 123 12.07 6.55 -5.77
N HIS A 124 11.22 7.23 -6.52
CA HIS A 124 11.61 8.38 -7.37
C HIS A 124 12.18 9.52 -6.55
N ASP A 125 11.63 9.76 -5.36
CA ASP A 125 12.10 10.80 -4.43
C ASP A 125 13.35 10.39 -3.64
N GLY A 126 13.91 9.20 -3.92
CA GLY A 126 15.17 8.73 -3.36
C GLY A 126 15.04 8.04 -2.00
N TYR A 127 13.83 7.70 -1.57
CA TYR A 127 13.63 6.91 -0.35
C TYR A 127 13.86 5.42 -0.59
N GLY A 128 14.26 4.72 0.47
CA GLY A 128 14.50 3.29 0.47
C GLY A 128 15.95 2.93 0.76
N SER A 129 16.25 1.66 0.55
CA SER A 129 17.58 1.07 0.71
C SER A 129 18.06 0.50 -0.61
N THR A 130 19.33 0.66 -0.92
CA THR A 130 19.94 0.11 -2.13
C THR A 130 21.00 -0.90 -1.74
N PHE A 131 20.81 -2.14 -2.11
CA PHE A 131 21.73 -3.24 -1.88
C PHE A 131 22.45 -3.61 -3.18
N GLN A 132 23.74 -3.90 -3.08
CA GLN A 132 24.50 -4.40 -4.21
C GLN A 132 24.83 -5.89 -4.03
N SER A 133 24.52 -6.67 -5.05
CA SER A 133 24.95 -8.08 -5.07
C SER A 133 26.47 -8.16 -5.16
N PRO A 134 27.16 -8.84 -4.24
CA PRO A 134 28.63 -9.00 -4.29
C PRO A 134 29.09 -9.88 -5.46
N VAL A 135 28.18 -10.65 -6.07
CA VAL A 135 28.50 -11.58 -7.15
C VAL A 135 28.21 -10.96 -8.51
N THR A 136 27.02 -10.37 -8.68
CA THR A 136 26.57 -9.87 -9.99
C THR A 136 26.74 -8.37 -10.12
N LEU A 137 27.06 -7.66 -9.04
CA LEU A 137 27.13 -6.20 -8.92
C LEU A 137 25.81 -5.48 -9.27
N LEU A 138 24.73 -6.24 -9.41
CA LEU A 138 23.41 -5.66 -9.63
C LEU A 138 22.93 -4.93 -8.38
N LEU A 139 22.34 -3.76 -8.61
CA LEU A 139 21.72 -2.96 -7.55
C LEU A 139 20.25 -3.37 -7.42
N LEU A 140 19.84 -3.54 -6.17
CA LEU A 140 18.44 -3.76 -5.79
C LEU A 140 18.02 -2.61 -4.86
N ASN A 141 17.08 -1.80 -5.33
CA ASN A 141 16.47 -0.78 -4.50
C ASN A 141 15.16 -1.33 -3.91
N ILE A 142 15.04 -1.24 -2.59
CA ILE A 142 13.84 -1.64 -1.82
C ILE A 142 13.34 -0.42 -1.06
N THR A 143 12.19 0.09 -1.41
CA THR A 143 11.54 1.22 -0.73
C THR A 143 10.66 0.75 0.43
N GLY A 144 10.15 -0.45 0.32
CA GLY A 144 9.32 -1.08 1.33
C GLY A 144 8.72 -2.40 0.88
N PHE A 145 7.98 -3.02 1.77
CA PHE A 145 7.23 -4.24 1.53
C PHE A 145 5.74 -3.98 1.75
N SER A 146 4.90 -4.63 0.98
CA SER A 146 3.46 -4.58 1.21
C SER A 146 2.86 -5.98 1.14
N PHE A 147 2.02 -6.28 2.09
CA PHE A 147 1.20 -7.48 2.10
C PHE A 147 -0.24 -7.10 2.44
N VAL A 148 -1.09 -7.18 1.43
CA VAL A 148 -2.51 -6.78 1.52
C VAL A 148 -2.60 -5.29 1.91
N ASP A 149 -3.03 -4.96 3.11
CA ASP A 149 -3.17 -3.59 3.66
C ASP A 149 -1.97 -3.13 4.49
N ASP A 150 -1.16 -4.05 4.96
CA ASP A 150 0.08 -3.72 5.68
C ASP A 150 1.14 -3.17 4.72
N ALA A 151 1.80 -2.12 5.12
CA ALA A 151 2.92 -1.53 4.40
C ALA A 151 4.09 -1.25 5.35
N ASP A 152 5.24 -1.82 5.03
CA ASP A 152 6.48 -1.61 5.77
C ASP A 152 7.42 -0.79 4.91
N LEU A 153 7.82 0.38 5.38
CA LEU A 153 8.78 1.23 4.68
C LEU A 153 10.20 0.95 5.19
N ILE A 154 11.17 1.05 4.31
CA ILE A 154 12.58 0.81 4.62
C ILE A 154 13.38 2.04 4.30
N GLN A 155 14.36 2.35 5.18
CA GLN A 155 15.35 3.37 4.96
C GLN A 155 16.71 2.90 5.47
N SER A 156 17.76 2.93 4.65
CA SER A 156 19.13 2.69 5.08
C SER A 156 19.89 4.02 5.23
N MET A 157 20.93 3.96 6.06
CA MET A 157 21.87 5.07 6.26
C MET A 157 22.75 5.23 5.02
N GLY A 158 22.99 6.45 4.57
CA GLY A 158 23.98 6.75 3.56
C GLY A 158 25.41 6.79 4.12
N ASP A 159 26.42 6.71 3.25
CA ASP A 159 27.85 6.57 3.61
C ASP A 159 28.39 7.68 4.54
N LEU A 160 27.83 8.87 4.50
CA LEU A 160 28.27 10.05 5.28
C LEU A 160 27.22 10.54 6.27
N GLU A 161 26.16 9.77 6.48
CA GLU A 161 25.05 10.13 7.38
C GLU A 161 25.30 9.64 8.79
N SER A 162 24.76 10.36 9.76
CA SER A 162 24.65 9.92 11.16
C SER A 162 23.37 9.11 11.39
N GLU A 163 23.27 8.45 12.54
CA GLU A 163 22.02 7.77 12.94
C GLU A 163 20.86 8.77 13.08
N ASP A 164 21.12 9.99 13.54
CA ASP A 164 20.09 11.04 13.62
C ASP A 164 19.58 11.43 12.22
N ASP A 165 20.46 11.53 11.22
CA ASP A 165 20.06 11.81 9.83
C ASP A 165 19.20 10.68 9.27
N LEU A 166 19.54 9.43 9.57
CA LEU A 166 18.74 8.26 9.19
C LEU A 166 17.32 8.34 9.77
N PHE A 167 17.18 8.67 11.06
CA PHE A 167 15.86 8.82 11.67
C PHE A 167 15.07 10.01 11.09
N ILE A 168 15.72 11.12 10.79
CA ILE A 168 15.09 12.27 10.13
C ILE A 168 14.57 11.87 8.74
N ARG A 169 15.37 11.14 7.96
CA ARG A 169 14.94 10.64 6.63
C ARG A 169 13.81 9.63 6.72
N ALA A 170 13.87 8.72 7.68
CA ALA A 170 12.81 7.74 7.92
C ALA A 170 11.50 8.44 8.29
N GLN A 171 11.55 9.46 9.15
CA GLN A 171 10.40 10.28 9.49
C GLN A 171 9.86 11.06 8.27
N ALA A 172 10.75 11.61 7.44
CA ALA A 172 10.35 12.29 6.22
C ALA A 172 9.67 11.34 5.23
N GLN A 173 10.21 10.11 5.07
CA GLN A 173 9.60 9.07 4.25
C GLN A 173 8.18 8.72 4.72
N LEU A 174 7.98 8.57 6.04
CA LEU A 174 6.66 8.29 6.61
C LEU A 174 5.66 9.43 6.34
N ILE A 175 6.10 10.69 6.49
CA ILE A 175 5.28 11.86 6.19
C ILE A 175 4.86 11.89 4.71
N VAL A 176 5.80 11.65 3.80
CA VAL A 176 5.50 11.59 2.36
C VAL A 176 4.57 10.43 2.04
N TRP A 177 4.80 9.25 2.64
CA TRP A 177 3.90 8.11 2.51
C TRP A 177 2.47 8.44 2.94
N GLU A 178 2.30 9.07 4.11
CA GLU A 178 0.98 9.49 4.60
C GLU A 178 0.31 10.47 3.63
N GLN A 179 1.05 11.46 3.12
CA GLN A 179 0.53 12.42 2.14
C GLN A 179 0.08 11.73 0.85
N LEU A 180 0.88 10.81 0.31
CA LEU A 180 0.56 10.02 -0.86
C LEU A 180 -0.69 9.16 -0.59
N LEU A 181 -0.73 8.49 0.56
CA LEU A 181 -1.87 7.65 0.96
C LEU A 181 -3.17 8.48 1.03
N ARG A 182 -3.11 9.70 1.56
CA ARG A 182 -4.27 10.63 1.62
C ARG A 182 -4.80 10.99 0.25
N THR A 183 -3.98 11.03 -0.81
CA THR A 183 -4.44 11.30 -2.17
C THR A 183 -5.35 10.20 -2.71
N THR A 184 -5.23 8.99 -2.19
CA THR A 184 -6.07 7.84 -2.55
C THR A 184 -7.29 7.67 -1.64
N GLY A 185 -7.42 8.53 -0.63
CA GLY A 185 -8.46 8.46 0.42
C GLY A 185 -8.01 7.74 1.68
N GLY A 186 -6.81 7.13 1.69
CA GLY A 186 -6.25 6.41 2.82
C GLY A 186 -5.79 7.32 3.97
N ALA A 187 -5.46 6.71 5.08
CA ALA A 187 -4.82 7.35 6.24
C ALA A 187 -4.04 6.30 7.04
N ILE A 188 -3.02 6.73 7.75
CA ILE A 188 -2.27 5.88 8.69
C ILE A 188 -3.02 5.86 10.04
N ASP A 189 -2.97 4.72 10.74
CA ASP A 189 -3.46 4.62 12.11
C ASP A 189 -2.41 5.22 13.08
N PRO A 190 -2.70 6.35 13.73
CA PRO A 190 -1.74 6.97 14.63
C PRO A 190 -1.50 6.21 15.95
N ASN A 191 -2.25 5.14 16.19
CA ASN A 191 -2.17 4.36 17.43
C ASN A 191 -1.45 3.01 17.23
N LYS A 192 -0.94 2.77 16.06
CA LYS A 192 -0.18 1.56 15.70
C LYS A 192 1.23 1.87 15.27
#